data_c8f47ba9e01cf639061e2804f4578a86
#
_entry.id   c8f47ba9e01cf639061e2804f4578a86
#
_cell.length_a   1.000
_cell.length_b   1.000
_cell.length_c   1.000
_cell.angle_alpha   90.00
_cell.angle_beta   90.00
_cell.angle_gamma   90.00
#
_symmetry.space_group_name_H-M   'P 1'
#
loop_
_entity.id
_entity.type
_entity.pdbx_description
1 polymer ?
#
loop_
_entity_poly.entity_id
_entity_poly.type
_entity_poly.pdbx_seq_one_letter_code
_entity_poly.pdbx_strand_id
1 'polypeptide(L)'
;LLCYADGERRYIIATKGLAAGVQLVAGSEAPIKAGNALPLRNIPVGSTICCVEMLPGKGAQLARSAGTSVQLLAREGDYAQLRLRSGEIRKVHVNCRATIGEVGNEEHSLESIGKAGRVRWRGVEYKVETGGLLKAKEKLRRKFRSS
;
A
#
# COMPACT_ATOMS: atom_id res chain seq x y z
N LEU A 1 -7.17 -5.38 -9.39
CA LEU A 1 -8.03 -4.92 -10.48
C LEU A 1 -9.48 -4.87 -10.00
N LEU A 2 -10.15 -3.74 -10.17
CA LEU A 2 -11.59 -3.58 -9.98
C LEU A 2 -12.29 -3.62 -11.35
N CYS A 3 -13.44 -4.28 -11.38
CA CYS A 3 -14.37 -4.22 -12.50
C CYS A 3 -15.62 -3.47 -12.02
N TYR A 4 -15.92 -2.36 -12.65
CA TYR A 4 -17.11 -1.57 -12.36
C TYR A 4 -18.33 -2.12 -13.11
N ALA A 5 -19.53 -1.74 -12.67
CA ALA A 5 -20.78 -2.20 -13.28
C ALA A 5 -20.96 -1.72 -14.73
N ASP A 6 -20.33 -0.59 -15.09
CA ASP A 6 -20.29 -0.02 -16.44
C ASP A 6 -19.26 -0.69 -17.36
N GLY A 7 -18.51 -1.67 -16.86
CA GLY A 7 -17.46 -2.38 -17.59
C GLY A 7 -16.08 -1.73 -17.48
N GLU A 8 -15.95 -0.56 -16.85
CA GLU A 8 -14.65 0.06 -16.62
C GLU A 8 -13.78 -0.80 -15.70
N ARG A 9 -12.48 -0.79 -15.94
CA ARG A 9 -11.49 -1.52 -15.12
C ARG A 9 -10.44 -0.57 -14.60
N ARG A 10 -10.23 -0.59 -13.27
CA ARG A 10 -9.21 0.24 -12.61
C ARG A 10 -8.37 -0.58 -11.64
N TYR A 11 -7.10 -0.22 -11.50
CA TYR A 11 -6.23 -0.75 -10.47
C TYR A 11 -6.35 0.07 -9.20
N ILE A 12 -6.39 -0.61 -8.06
CA ILE A 12 -6.33 -0.01 -6.74
C ILE A 12 -5.19 -0.64 -5.94
N ILE A 13 -4.78 0.06 -4.89
CA ILE A 13 -3.90 -0.51 -3.87
C ILE A 13 -4.77 -1.42 -3.00
N ALA A 14 -4.42 -2.70 -2.93
CA ALA A 14 -5.17 -3.68 -2.15
C ALA A 14 -4.95 -3.47 -0.65
N THR A 15 -6.04 -3.49 0.10
CA THR A 15 -5.99 -3.52 1.57
C THR A 15 -5.73 -4.95 2.06
N LYS A 16 -5.19 -5.06 3.27
CA LYS A 16 -4.97 -6.34 3.94
C LYS A 16 -6.28 -7.14 4.05
N GLY A 17 -6.23 -8.41 3.72
CA GLY A 17 -7.38 -9.31 3.77
C GLY A 17 -8.37 -9.18 2.60
N LEU A 18 -8.06 -8.36 1.59
CA LEU A 18 -8.89 -8.26 0.40
C LEU A 18 -8.71 -9.50 -0.49
N ALA A 19 -9.81 -10.20 -0.79
CA ALA A 19 -9.82 -11.36 -1.66
C ALA A 19 -10.47 -11.06 -3.01
N ALA A 20 -10.23 -11.92 -4.00
CA ALA A 20 -10.93 -11.84 -5.29
C ALA A 20 -12.44 -12.11 -5.10
N GLY A 21 -13.28 -11.40 -5.84
CA GLY A 21 -14.73 -11.49 -5.76
C GLY A 21 -15.39 -10.63 -4.68
N VAL A 22 -14.61 -9.92 -3.84
CA VAL A 22 -15.17 -9.00 -2.84
C VAL A 22 -15.70 -7.75 -3.55
N GLN A 23 -16.92 -7.36 -3.20
CA GLN A 23 -17.50 -6.10 -3.66
C GLN A 23 -17.01 -4.94 -2.79
N LEU A 24 -16.52 -3.90 -3.44
CA LEU A 24 -16.05 -2.67 -2.81
C LEU A 24 -16.97 -1.51 -3.18
N VAL A 25 -17.20 -0.65 -2.21
CA VAL A 25 -18.04 0.53 -2.38
C VAL A 25 -17.24 1.79 -2.05
N ALA A 26 -17.39 2.81 -2.88
CA ALA A 26 -16.78 4.11 -2.64
C ALA A 26 -17.88 5.19 -2.62
N GLY A 27 -17.95 5.96 -1.55
CA GLY A 27 -18.96 7.02 -1.41
C GLY A 27 -19.19 7.43 0.03
N SER A 28 -20.04 8.42 0.24
CA SER A 28 -20.39 8.92 1.58
C SER A 28 -21.15 7.90 2.41
N GLU A 29 -21.93 7.03 1.77
CA GLU A 29 -22.80 6.05 2.41
C GLU A 29 -22.21 4.62 2.39
N ALA A 30 -20.96 4.49 1.98
CA ALA A 30 -20.33 3.19 1.95
C ALA A 30 -20.24 2.58 3.35
N PRO A 31 -20.47 1.26 3.51
CA PRO A 31 -20.34 0.60 4.79
C PRO A 31 -18.87 0.63 5.26
N ILE A 32 -18.68 0.65 6.59
CA ILE A 32 -17.36 0.68 7.22
C ILE A 32 -16.76 -0.75 7.17
N LYS A 33 -16.22 -1.11 6.01
CA LYS A 33 -15.53 -2.38 5.76
C LYS A 33 -14.15 -2.12 5.16
N ALA A 34 -13.19 -2.99 5.46
CA ALA A 34 -11.86 -2.90 4.86
C ALA A 34 -11.96 -2.92 3.33
N GLY A 35 -11.25 -1.99 2.68
CA GLY A 35 -11.26 -1.80 1.24
C GLY A 35 -12.24 -0.76 0.73
N ASN A 36 -13.26 -0.38 1.49
CA ASN A 36 -14.19 0.69 1.10
C ASN A 36 -13.58 2.08 1.28
N ALA A 37 -13.93 3.00 0.40
CA ALA A 37 -13.42 4.36 0.42
C ALA A 37 -14.52 5.36 0.80
N LEU A 38 -14.26 6.15 1.85
CA LEU A 38 -15.19 7.15 2.39
C LEU A 38 -14.50 8.49 2.62
N PRO A 39 -15.25 9.60 2.67
CA PRO A 39 -14.74 10.85 3.19
C PRO A 39 -14.45 10.73 4.70
N LEU A 40 -13.42 11.41 5.19
CA LEU A 40 -12.99 11.34 6.59
C LEU A 40 -14.09 11.73 7.59
N ARG A 41 -15.04 12.57 7.17
CA ARG A 41 -16.20 12.94 8.00
C ARG A 41 -17.06 11.73 8.41
N ASN A 42 -17.12 10.68 7.57
CA ASN A 42 -17.99 9.53 7.77
C ASN A 42 -17.24 8.33 8.39
N ILE A 43 -15.93 8.45 8.59
CA ILE A 43 -15.11 7.39 9.19
C ILE A 43 -15.07 7.59 10.71
N PRO A 44 -15.36 6.57 11.53
CA PRO A 44 -15.27 6.69 12.99
C PRO A 44 -13.86 7.07 13.46
N VAL A 45 -13.78 7.87 14.49
CA VAL A 45 -12.52 8.19 15.18
C VAL A 45 -11.93 6.90 15.77
N GLY A 46 -10.61 6.78 15.72
CA GLY A 46 -9.89 5.57 16.14
C GLY A 46 -9.71 4.54 15.01
N SER A 47 -10.39 4.70 13.88
CA SER A 47 -10.25 3.77 12.74
C SER A 47 -8.87 3.82 12.12
N THR A 48 -8.41 2.65 11.67
CA THR A 48 -7.23 2.50 10.82
C THR A 48 -7.62 2.69 9.37
N ILE A 49 -6.93 3.58 8.68
CA ILE A 49 -7.19 3.97 7.29
C ILE A 49 -5.92 3.98 6.47
N CYS A 50 -6.04 3.88 5.17
CA CYS A 50 -4.93 3.98 4.22
C CYS A 50 -5.35 4.79 2.98
N CYS A 51 -4.42 5.03 2.06
CA CYS A 51 -4.68 5.73 0.80
C CYS A 51 -5.40 7.06 1.01
N VAL A 52 -4.91 7.90 1.93
CA VAL A 52 -5.57 9.14 2.33
C VAL A 52 -5.20 10.29 1.39
N GLU A 53 -6.18 11.09 1.01
CA GLU A 53 -5.98 12.34 0.27
C GLU A 53 -5.45 13.44 1.20
N MET A 54 -4.62 14.33 0.67
CA MET A 54 -4.18 15.55 1.37
C MET A 54 -5.07 16.74 1.05
N LEU A 55 -5.60 16.77 -0.18
CA LEU A 55 -6.57 17.76 -0.65
C LEU A 55 -7.74 17.01 -1.29
N PRO A 56 -8.99 17.47 -1.08
CA PRO A 56 -10.15 16.82 -1.65
C PRO A 56 -10.06 16.70 -3.18
N GLY A 57 -10.27 15.50 -3.71
CA GLY A 57 -10.25 15.22 -5.14
C GLY A 57 -8.86 15.11 -5.79
N LYS A 58 -7.76 15.32 -5.05
CA LYS A 58 -6.41 15.21 -5.60
C LYS A 58 -5.91 13.77 -5.72
N GLY A 59 -6.63 12.83 -5.10
CA GLY A 59 -6.23 11.43 -5.04
C GLY A 59 -5.35 11.08 -3.84
N ALA A 60 -5.22 9.80 -3.58
CA ALA A 60 -4.50 9.26 -2.43
C ALA A 60 -3.01 9.60 -2.47
N GLN A 61 -2.48 10.16 -1.39
CA GLN A 61 -1.07 10.54 -1.25
C GLN A 61 -0.42 9.94 0.00
N LEU A 62 -1.15 9.78 1.10
CA LEU A 62 -0.64 9.25 2.36
C LEU A 62 -0.96 7.76 2.50
N ALA A 63 -0.08 7.02 3.19
CA ALA A 63 -0.23 5.59 3.51
C ALA A 63 -0.55 4.72 2.28
N ARG A 64 0.31 4.75 1.27
CA ARG A 64 0.17 3.96 0.04
C ARG A 64 1.13 2.77 -0.04
N SER A 65 2.24 2.84 0.70
CA SER A 65 3.26 1.79 0.68
C SER A 65 2.77 0.53 1.37
N ALA A 66 3.35 -0.62 1.02
CA ALA A 66 3.02 -1.91 1.60
C ALA A 66 3.08 -1.88 3.13
N GLY A 67 2.07 -2.44 3.79
CA GLY A 67 1.95 -2.50 5.25
C GLY A 67 1.84 -1.15 5.95
N THR A 68 1.50 -0.07 5.24
CA THR A 68 1.30 1.24 5.88
C THR A 68 -0.15 1.50 6.20
N SER A 69 -0.35 2.19 7.32
CA SER A 69 -1.65 2.65 7.77
C SER A 69 -1.52 3.98 8.49
N VAL A 70 -2.64 4.65 8.66
CA VAL A 70 -2.82 5.92 9.38
C VAL A 70 -3.98 5.76 10.33
N GLN A 71 -3.89 6.31 11.51
CA GLN A 71 -4.98 6.32 12.49
C GLN A 71 -5.68 7.67 12.49
N LEU A 72 -7.00 7.67 12.40
CA LEU A 72 -7.84 8.86 12.59
C LEU A 72 -7.98 9.12 14.08
N LEU A 73 -7.33 10.17 14.61
CA LEU A 73 -7.34 10.49 16.05
C LEU A 73 -8.54 11.28 16.47
N ALA A 74 -8.85 12.37 15.76
CA ALA A 74 -9.91 13.29 16.11
C ALA A 74 -10.44 14.02 14.86
N ARG A 75 -11.59 14.63 15.01
CA ARG A 75 -12.17 15.57 14.03
C ARG A 75 -12.54 16.85 14.77
N GLU A 76 -12.05 17.97 14.28
CA GLU A 76 -12.25 19.30 14.84
C GLU A 76 -12.74 20.22 13.72
N GLY A 77 -14.03 20.54 13.73
CA GLY A 77 -14.63 21.36 12.67
C GLY A 77 -14.42 20.74 11.29
N ASP A 78 -13.78 21.47 10.39
CA ASP A 78 -13.51 21.06 9.01
C ASP A 78 -12.22 20.26 8.84
N TYR A 79 -11.53 19.94 9.93
CA TYR A 79 -10.26 19.22 9.88
C TYR A 79 -10.29 17.92 10.67
N ALA A 80 -9.62 16.92 10.13
CA ALA A 80 -9.36 15.64 10.76
C ALA A 80 -7.87 15.55 11.13
N GLN A 81 -7.58 15.07 12.34
CA GLN A 81 -6.23 14.80 12.81
C GLN A 81 -5.85 13.36 12.53
N LEU A 82 -4.79 13.18 11.79
CA LEU A 82 -4.27 11.89 11.34
C LEU A 82 -2.91 11.63 11.95
N ARG A 83 -2.76 10.49 12.62
CA ARG A 83 -1.48 9.99 13.11
C ARG A 83 -0.85 9.10 12.07
N LEU A 84 0.26 9.52 11.51
CA LEU A 84 1.04 8.74 10.55
C LEU A 84 1.86 7.65 11.26
N ARG A 85 2.35 6.67 10.50
CA ARG A 85 3.25 5.63 11.01
C ARG A 85 4.53 6.18 11.64
N SER A 86 5.01 7.34 11.17
CA SER A 86 6.16 8.04 11.76
C SER A 86 5.90 8.65 13.14
N GLY A 87 4.63 8.67 13.60
CA GLY A 87 4.19 9.37 14.81
C GLY A 87 3.77 10.82 14.58
N GLU A 88 4.04 11.37 13.40
CA GLU A 88 3.62 12.74 13.04
C GLU A 88 2.09 12.86 13.02
N ILE A 89 1.58 13.94 13.56
CA ILE A 89 0.15 14.28 13.51
C ILE A 89 -0.05 15.34 12.43
N ARG A 90 -0.88 15.01 11.43
CA ARG A 90 -1.25 15.92 10.36
C ARG A 90 -2.72 16.26 10.40
N LYS A 91 -3.05 17.53 10.11
CA LYS A 91 -4.41 17.98 9.89
C LYS A 91 -4.74 17.96 8.41
N VAL A 92 -5.87 17.33 8.07
CA VAL A 92 -6.37 17.17 6.69
C VAL A 92 -7.84 17.54 6.68
N HIS A 93 -8.33 18.11 5.59
CA HIS A 93 -9.74 18.48 5.47
C HIS A 93 -10.67 17.26 5.54
N VAL A 94 -11.79 17.36 6.24
CA VAL A 94 -12.73 16.23 6.46
C VAL A 94 -13.39 15.69 5.17
N ASN A 95 -13.40 16.45 4.08
CA ASN A 95 -13.90 16.01 2.80
C ASN A 95 -12.86 15.15 2.01
N CYS A 96 -11.62 15.06 2.47
CA CYS A 96 -10.64 14.16 1.89
C CYS A 96 -11.12 12.72 2.03
N ARG A 97 -10.88 11.93 1.00
CA ARG A 97 -11.23 10.50 0.99
C ARG A 97 -10.10 9.67 1.56
N ALA A 98 -10.47 8.58 2.19
CA ALA A 98 -9.55 7.55 2.67
C ALA A 98 -10.17 6.16 2.49
N THR A 99 -9.34 5.15 2.39
CA THR A 99 -9.77 3.75 2.35
C THR A 99 -9.65 3.14 3.74
N ILE A 100 -10.66 2.40 4.17
CA ILE A 100 -10.65 1.73 5.47
C ILE A 100 -9.73 0.52 5.43
N GLY A 101 -8.92 0.38 6.46
CA GLY A 101 -7.99 -0.73 6.63
C GLY A 101 -6.53 -0.32 6.43
N GLU A 102 -5.69 -1.30 6.34
CA GLU A 102 -4.25 -1.22 6.18
C GLU A 102 -3.86 -1.68 4.77
N VAL A 103 -2.80 -1.15 4.20
CA VAL A 103 -2.27 -1.62 2.92
C VAL A 103 -1.75 -3.05 3.08
N GLY A 104 -2.07 -3.91 2.13
CA GLY A 104 -1.60 -5.29 2.10
C GLY A 104 -0.09 -5.42 1.90
N ASN A 105 0.39 -6.69 1.86
CA ASN A 105 1.80 -7.03 1.67
C ASN A 105 2.71 -6.42 2.75
N GLU A 106 2.29 -6.53 4.01
CA GLU A 106 3.00 -5.94 5.16
C GLU A 106 4.42 -6.52 5.35
N GLU A 107 4.62 -7.76 4.93
CA GLU A 107 5.90 -8.45 5.04
C GLU A 107 6.93 -8.02 3.98
N HIS A 108 6.53 -7.16 3.04
CA HIS A 108 7.45 -6.65 2.01
C HIS A 108 8.70 -5.99 2.59
N SER A 109 8.59 -5.35 3.75
CA SER A 109 9.73 -4.76 4.45
C SER A 109 10.73 -5.79 5.00
N LEU A 110 10.29 -7.04 5.18
CA LEU A 110 11.12 -8.15 5.66
C LEU A 110 11.89 -8.82 4.50
N GLU A 111 11.47 -8.57 3.26
CA GLU A 111 12.18 -9.05 2.08
C GLU A 111 13.51 -8.33 1.95
N SER A 112 14.57 -8.97 2.43
CA SER A 112 15.93 -8.46 2.24
C SER A 112 16.44 -8.83 0.86
N ILE A 113 16.38 -7.87 -0.05
CA ILE A 113 17.02 -8.00 -1.38
C ILE A 113 18.55 -7.98 -1.23
N GLY A 114 19.04 -7.53 -0.07
CA GLY A 114 20.46 -7.39 0.23
C GLY A 114 21.05 -6.11 -0.35
N LYS A 115 22.35 -5.92 -0.11
CA LYS A 115 23.13 -4.87 -0.78
C LYS A 115 23.30 -5.21 -2.26
N ALA A 116 23.70 -4.22 -3.07
CA ALA A 116 24.06 -4.42 -4.46
C ALA A 116 24.88 -5.71 -4.63
N GLY A 117 24.30 -6.70 -5.31
CA GLY A 117 24.91 -8.00 -5.45
C GLY A 117 24.09 -9.20 -4.99
N ARG A 118 22.95 -9.02 -4.33
CA ARG A 118 21.97 -10.08 -4.10
C ARG A 118 20.87 -10.01 -5.15
N VAL A 119 20.89 -10.92 -6.09
CA VAL A 119 19.85 -11.03 -7.12
C VAL A 119 19.11 -12.34 -6.94
N ARG A 120 17.80 -12.25 -6.77
CA ARG A 120 16.92 -13.41 -6.78
C ARG A 120 16.44 -13.67 -8.20
N TRP A 121 16.87 -14.78 -8.80
CA TRP A 121 16.43 -15.16 -10.13
C TRP A 121 15.85 -16.58 -10.10
N ARG A 122 14.64 -16.75 -10.64
CA ARG A 122 13.91 -18.03 -10.67
C ARG A 122 13.82 -18.77 -9.31
N GLY A 123 13.61 -18.01 -8.23
CA GLY A 123 13.48 -18.60 -6.89
C GLY A 123 14.80 -19.00 -6.21
N VAL A 124 15.93 -18.81 -6.85
CA VAL A 124 17.25 -19.08 -6.28
C VAL A 124 17.94 -17.78 -5.88
N GLU A 125 18.36 -17.70 -4.64
CA GLU A 125 19.07 -16.54 -4.12
C GLU A 125 20.57 -16.63 -4.48
N TYR A 126 21.06 -15.67 -5.26
CA TYR A 126 22.46 -15.57 -5.60
C TYR A 126 23.12 -14.48 -4.76
N LYS A 127 24.11 -14.86 -3.95
CA LYS A 127 25.01 -13.92 -3.29
C LYS A 127 26.02 -13.42 -4.32
N VAL A 128 25.94 -12.17 -4.70
CA VAL A 128 26.97 -11.52 -5.51
C VAL A 128 27.96 -10.88 -4.56
N GLU A 129 29.16 -11.42 -4.48
CA GLU A 129 30.24 -10.80 -3.73
C GLU A 129 30.57 -9.42 -4.31
N THR A 130 30.84 -8.47 -3.42
CA THR A 130 31.25 -7.10 -3.74
C THR A 130 32.44 -7.11 -4.67
N GLY A 131 32.18 -6.95 -5.94
CA GLY A 131 33.21 -6.99 -6.99
C GLY A 131 32.60 -6.91 -8.39
N GLY A 132 31.29 -6.76 -8.45
CA GLY A 132 30.61 -6.35 -9.66
C GLY A 132 29.78 -7.42 -10.35
N LEU A 133 28.85 -6.90 -11.12
CA LEU A 133 27.94 -7.61 -12.04
C LEU A 133 28.65 -8.63 -12.97
N LEU A 134 29.95 -8.47 -13.19
CA LEU A 134 30.76 -9.35 -14.02
C LEU A 134 30.96 -10.74 -13.41
N LYS A 135 31.23 -10.84 -12.10
CA LYS A 135 31.40 -12.14 -11.42
C LYS A 135 30.08 -12.91 -11.32
N ALA A 136 28.96 -12.22 -11.19
CA ALA A 136 27.64 -12.86 -11.21
C ALA A 136 27.31 -13.44 -12.59
N LYS A 137 27.60 -12.70 -13.66
CA LYS A 137 27.44 -13.19 -15.03
C LYS A 137 28.33 -14.42 -15.31
N GLU A 138 29.50 -14.45 -14.75
CA GLU A 138 30.47 -15.55 -14.96
C GLU A 138 30.06 -16.83 -14.20
N LYS A 139 29.60 -16.69 -12.95
CA LYS A 139 29.01 -17.82 -12.19
C LYS A 139 27.73 -18.35 -12.84
N LEU A 140 26.90 -17.53 -13.38
CA LEU A 140 25.70 -17.90 -14.13
C LEU A 140 26.11 -18.66 -15.42
N ARG A 141 27.07 -18.17 -16.19
CA ARG A 141 27.60 -18.85 -17.39
C ARG A 141 28.16 -20.23 -17.09
N ARG A 142 28.90 -20.40 -15.98
CA ARG A 142 29.48 -21.73 -15.59
C ARG A 142 28.37 -22.73 -15.25
N LYS A 143 27.30 -22.30 -14.59
CA LYS A 143 26.17 -23.15 -14.20
C LYS A 143 25.34 -23.62 -15.41
N PHE A 144 25.23 -22.80 -16.46
CA PHE A 144 24.53 -23.16 -17.69
C PHE A 144 25.40 -23.99 -18.67
N ARG A 145 26.71 -24.07 -18.45
CA ARG A 145 27.60 -24.93 -19.24
C ARG A 145 27.73 -26.36 -18.68
N SER A 146 27.34 -26.57 -17.44
CA SER A 146 27.41 -27.88 -16.75
C SER A 146 26.03 -28.59 -16.68
N SER A 147 25.02 -28.07 -17.37
CA SER A 147 23.73 -28.68 -17.63
C SER A 147 23.59 -29.00 -19.10
#